data_c4d38ec0271b0af958594598456a09d8
#
_entry.id   c4d38ec0271b0af958594598456a09d8
#
_cell.length_a   1.000
_cell.length_b   1.000
_cell.length_c   1.000
_cell.angle_alpha   90.00
_cell.angle_beta   90.00
_cell.angle_gamma   90.00
#
_symmetry.space_group_name_H-M   'P 1'
#
loop_
_entity.id
_entity.type
_entity.pdbx_description
1 polymer ?
#
loop_
_entity_poly.entity_id
_entity_poly.type
_entity_poly.pdbx_seq_one_letter_code
_entity_poly.pdbx_strand_id
1 'polypeptide(L)'
;MFMLHVLDDFVLQPVCLSKLKQKKTWEGLGDLYKDDYKCALLIHALSWSCMINLPWLFMANDMLLAGLIIMNAAIHYLVDDLKANKGKINLWQDQLCHFAQIIITWLICVLK
;
A
#
# COMPACT_ATOMS: atom_id res chain seq x y z
N MET A 1 3.81 13.73 -2.27
CA MET A 1 3.36 12.35 -2.55
C MET A 1 4.54 11.40 -2.74
N PHE A 2 5.47 11.65 -3.67
CA PHE A 2 6.61 10.75 -3.92
C PHE A 2 7.50 10.53 -2.69
N MET A 3 7.96 11.60 -2.04
CA MET A 3 8.78 11.50 -0.83
C MET A 3 8.05 10.76 0.31
N LEU A 4 6.75 10.95 0.43
CA LEU A 4 5.94 10.25 1.43
C LEU A 4 5.81 8.75 1.12
N HIS A 5 5.74 8.37 -0.17
CA HIS A 5 5.82 6.97 -0.58
C HIS A 5 7.16 6.34 -0.18
N VAL A 6 8.27 7.00 -0.50
CA VAL A 6 9.62 6.51 -0.12
C VAL A 6 9.74 6.41 1.40
N LEU A 7 9.21 7.39 2.13
CA LEU A 7 9.23 7.38 3.59
C LEU A 7 8.46 6.19 4.17
N ASP A 8 7.24 5.93 3.68
CA ASP A 8 6.43 4.82 4.18
C ASP A 8 7.02 3.45 3.82
N ASP A 9 7.39 3.23 2.56
CA ASP A 9 7.86 1.93 2.10
C ASP A 9 9.27 1.55 2.56
N PHE A 10 10.16 2.52 2.71
CA PHE A 10 11.58 2.24 2.96
C PHE A 10 12.08 2.67 4.33
N VAL A 11 11.38 3.59 5.00
CA VAL A 11 11.81 4.12 6.31
C VAL A 11 10.85 3.71 7.43
N LEU A 12 9.55 3.92 7.24
CA LEU A 12 8.54 3.65 8.28
C LEU A 12 8.09 2.19 8.30
N GLN A 13 8.27 1.44 7.21
CA GLN A 13 7.96 0.02 7.21
C GLN A 13 8.99 -0.76 8.03
N PRO A 14 8.68 -1.23 9.24
CA PRO A 14 9.62 -2.01 10.02
C PRO A 14 9.87 -3.37 9.36
N VAL A 15 11.08 -3.92 9.56
CA VAL A 15 11.47 -5.23 9.01
C VAL A 15 10.48 -6.34 9.40
N CYS A 16 9.90 -6.25 10.60
CA CYS A 16 8.88 -7.21 11.05
C CYS A 16 7.62 -7.15 10.17
N LEU A 17 7.12 -5.96 9.84
CA LEU A 17 5.93 -5.81 8.98
C LEU A 17 6.18 -6.37 7.58
N SER A 18 7.37 -6.15 7.01
CA SER A 18 7.76 -6.74 5.73
C SER A 18 7.69 -8.27 5.74
N LYS A 19 8.08 -8.91 6.85
CA LYS A 19 7.95 -10.36 7.03
C LYS A 19 6.51 -10.79 7.26
N LEU A 20 5.75 -10.04 8.08
CA LEU A 20 4.36 -10.37 8.41
C LEU A 20 3.42 -10.31 7.20
N LYS A 21 3.74 -9.53 6.17
CA LYS A 21 3.00 -9.50 4.88
C LYS A 21 3.17 -10.80 4.07
N GLN A 22 4.13 -11.65 4.40
CA GLN A 22 4.43 -12.87 3.65
C GLN A 22 3.69 -14.05 4.26
N LYS A 23 2.84 -14.71 3.47
CA LYS A 23 2.10 -15.91 3.88
C LYS A 23 3.00 -16.98 4.51
N LYS A 24 4.19 -17.20 3.93
CA LYS A 24 5.18 -18.17 4.40
C LYS A 24 5.62 -17.96 5.85
N THR A 25 5.55 -16.73 6.36
CA THR A 25 5.90 -16.43 7.76
C THR A 25 4.95 -17.09 8.75
N TRP A 26 3.71 -17.33 8.33
CA TRP A 26 2.63 -17.90 9.13
C TRP A 26 2.45 -19.41 8.92
N GLU A 27 3.12 -19.98 7.92
CA GLU A 27 3.08 -21.41 7.64
C GLU A 27 3.66 -22.19 8.81
N GLY A 28 2.91 -23.18 9.30
CA GLY A 28 3.31 -24.01 10.43
C GLY A 28 2.91 -23.49 11.82
N LEU A 29 2.34 -22.28 11.93
CA LEU A 29 1.85 -21.75 13.21
C LEU A 29 0.42 -22.21 13.59
N GLY A 30 -0.22 -22.99 12.70
CA GLY A 30 -1.57 -23.49 12.89
C GLY A 30 -2.64 -22.71 12.12
N ASP A 31 -3.83 -23.33 12.00
CA ASP A 31 -4.93 -22.80 11.20
C ASP A 31 -5.45 -21.44 11.66
N LEU A 32 -5.31 -21.12 12.95
CA LEU A 32 -5.74 -19.84 13.52
C LEU A 32 -5.03 -18.65 12.87
N TYR A 33 -3.76 -18.79 12.50
CA TYR A 33 -2.90 -17.70 12.03
C TYR A 33 -2.71 -17.65 10.51
N LYS A 34 -3.25 -18.61 9.77
CA LYS A 34 -2.97 -18.79 8.34
C LYS A 34 -3.31 -17.59 7.46
N ASP A 35 -4.23 -16.73 7.89
CA ASP A 35 -4.72 -15.57 7.15
C ASP A 35 -4.22 -14.23 7.71
N ASP A 36 -3.40 -14.23 8.78
CA ASP A 36 -2.94 -13.01 9.45
C ASP A 36 -2.05 -12.14 8.56
N TYR A 37 -1.37 -12.73 7.55
CA TYR A 37 -0.63 -11.96 6.55
C TYR A 37 -1.53 -10.97 5.78
N LYS A 38 -2.83 -11.27 5.61
CA LYS A 38 -3.80 -10.37 4.96
C LYS A 38 -4.04 -9.12 5.79
N CYS A 39 -4.09 -9.27 7.12
CA CYS A 39 -4.22 -8.14 8.03
C CYS A 39 -2.98 -7.24 7.96
N ALA A 40 -1.78 -7.82 7.94
CA ALA A 40 -0.54 -7.08 7.81
C ALA A 40 -0.45 -6.32 6.46
N LEU A 41 -0.87 -6.95 5.36
CA LEU A 41 -0.98 -6.32 4.04
C LEU A 41 -1.96 -5.14 4.06
N LEU A 42 -3.13 -5.33 4.68
CA LEU A 42 -4.16 -4.29 4.76
C LEU A 42 -3.69 -3.09 5.58
N ILE A 43 -3.08 -3.31 6.73
CA ILE A 43 -2.54 -2.25 7.59
C ILE A 43 -1.49 -1.45 6.83
N HIS A 44 -0.56 -2.12 6.16
CA HIS A 44 0.46 -1.45 5.36
C HIS A 44 -0.15 -0.65 4.21
N ALA A 45 -1.07 -1.25 3.45
CA ALA A 45 -1.72 -0.59 2.32
C ALA A 45 -2.51 0.66 2.75
N LEU A 46 -3.19 0.61 3.90
CA LEU A 46 -3.88 1.77 4.47
C LEU A 46 -2.90 2.85 4.91
N SER A 47 -1.82 2.49 5.63
CA SER A 47 -0.76 3.43 6.03
C SER A 47 -0.20 4.16 4.81
N TRP A 48 0.23 3.41 3.81
CA TRP A 48 0.78 3.93 2.56
C TRP A 48 -0.20 4.87 1.85
N SER A 49 -1.46 4.45 1.73
CA SER A 49 -2.49 5.26 1.08
C SER A 49 -2.77 6.56 1.83
N CYS A 50 -2.84 6.54 3.15
CA CYS A 50 -2.98 7.74 3.95
C CYS A 50 -1.78 8.68 3.75
N MET A 51 -0.56 8.13 3.74
CA MET A 51 0.66 8.93 3.55
C MET A 51 0.72 9.63 2.20
N ILE A 52 0.45 8.95 1.09
CA ILE A 52 0.49 9.59 -0.23
C ILE A 52 -0.65 10.61 -0.43
N ASN A 53 -1.78 10.44 0.25
CA ASN A 53 -2.90 11.37 0.19
C ASN A 53 -2.80 12.54 1.20
N LEU A 54 -1.83 12.52 2.11
CA LEU A 54 -1.66 13.56 3.13
C LEU A 54 -1.62 15.00 2.57
N PRO A 55 -0.96 15.30 1.43
CA PRO A 55 -0.98 16.65 0.88
C PRO A 55 -2.37 17.15 0.46
N TRP A 56 -3.29 16.25 0.19
CA TRP A 56 -4.66 16.56 -0.24
C TRP A 56 -5.65 16.73 0.91
N LEU A 57 -5.24 16.47 2.14
CA LEU A 57 -6.08 16.58 3.34
C LEU A 57 -6.73 17.96 3.48
N PHE A 58 -6.04 19.01 3.05
CA PHE A 58 -6.51 20.39 3.15
C PHE A 58 -7.05 20.98 1.84
N MET A 59 -6.97 20.23 0.73
CA MET A 59 -7.27 20.73 -0.61
C MET A 59 -8.42 19.98 -1.28
N ALA A 60 -8.57 18.70 -1.02
CA ALA A 60 -9.66 17.87 -1.54
C ALA A 60 -10.89 17.95 -0.62
N ASN A 61 -12.08 17.72 -1.17
CA ASN A 61 -13.25 17.52 -0.32
C ASN A 61 -13.21 16.12 0.30
N ASP A 62 -13.91 15.95 1.43
CA ASP A 62 -13.85 14.72 2.24
C ASP A 62 -14.26 13.46 1.47
N MET A 63 -15.27 13.55 0.61
CA MET A 63 -15.74 12.42 -0.20
C MET A 63 -14.69 11.97 -1.22
N LEU A 64 -14.06 12.93 -1.91
CA LEU A 64 -12.99 12.63 -2.85
C LEU A 64 -11.78 12.02 -2.13
N LEU A 65 -11.37 12.62 -1.03
CA LEU A 65 -10.23 12.16 -0.23
C LEU A 65 -10.45 10.74 0.27
N ALA A 66 -11.63 10.45 0.83
CA ALA A 66 -12.00 9.11 1.28
C ALA A 66 -11.96 8.09 0.13
N GLY A 67 -12.53 8.45 -1.03
CA GLY A 67 -12.50 7.61 -2.22
C GLY A 67 -11.08 7.31 -2.71
N LEU A 68 -10.19 8.31 -2.72
CA LEU A 68 -8.79 8.16 -3.11
C LEU A 68 -8.02 7.26 -2.13
N ILE A 69 -8.25 7.41 -0.82
CA ILE A 69 -7.63 6.57 0.19
C ILE A 69 -8.05 5.11 0.01
N ILE A 70 -9.35 4.84 -0.16
CA ILE A 70 -9.85 3.47 -0.35
C ILE A 70 -9.31 2.87 -1.64
N MET A 71 -9.38 3.60 -2.75
CA MET A 71 -8.89 3.14 -4.05
C MET A 71 -7.39 2.81 -4.00
N ASN A 72 -6.59 3.74 -3.48
CA ASN A 72 -5.15 3.56 -3.39
C ASN A 72 -4.76 2.40 -2.47
N ALA A 73 -5.44 2.26 -1.32
CA ALA A 73 -5.20 1.13 -0.42
C ALA A 73 -5.52 -0.21 -1.08
N ALA A 74 -6.65 -0.30 -1.81
CA ALA A 74 -7.04 -1.53 -2.50
C ALA A 74 -6.01 -1.94 -3.58
N ILE A 75 -5.56 -1.00 -4.41
CA ILE A 75 -4.58 -1.27 -5.45
C ILE A 75 -3.22 -1.63 -4.83
N HIS A 76 -2.77 -0.87 -3.83
CA HIS A 76 -1.49 -1.13 -3.14
C HIS A 76 -1.48 -2.53 -2.49
N TYR A 77 -2.57 -2.90 -1.82
CA TYR A 77 -2.74 -4.24 -1.24
C TYR A 77 -2.55 -5.34 -2.29
N LEU A 78 -3.20 -5.20 -3.46
CA LEU A 78 -3.12 -6.19 -4.53
C LEU A 78 -1.71 -6.28 -5.13
N VAL A 79 -1.05 -5.14 -5.35
CA VAL A 79 0.31 -5.08 -5.90
C VAL A 79 1.30 -5.73 -4.93
N ASP A 80 1.21 -5.39 -3.65
CA ASP A 80 2.06 -5.98 -2.61
C ASP A 80 1.85 -7.51 -2.47
N ASP A 81 0.60 -7.98 -2.55
CA ASP A 81 0.30 -9.41 -2.52
C ASP A 81 0.86 -10.16 -3.75
N LEU A 82 0.78 -9.54 -4.93
CA LEU A 82 1.39 -10.08 -6.16
C LEU A 82 2.90 -10.26 -6.04
N LYS A 83 3.57 -9.35 -5.35
CA LYS A 83 5.01 -9.41 -5.09
C LYS A 83 5.35 -10.37 -3.95
N ALA A 84 4.76 -10.15 -2.77
CA ALA A 84 5.17 -10.81 -1.54
C ALA A 84 4.77 -12.30 -1.48
N ASN A 85 3.60 -12.65 -2.03
CA ASN A 85 2.99 -13.98 -1.87
C ASN A 85 2.86 -14.75 -3.17
N LYS A 86 2.63 -14.08 -4.29
CA LYS A 86 2.42 -14.74 -5.59
C LYS A 86 3.67 -14.76 -6.47
N GLY A 87 4.68 -13.95 -6.14
CA GLY A 87 5.94 -13.89 -6.90
C GLY A 87 5.77 -13.53 -8.38
N LYS A 88 4.71 -12.79 -8.73
CA LYS A 88 4.38 -12.47 -10.13
C LYS A 88 5.04 -11.20 -10.64
N ILE A 89 5.49 -10.34 -9.74
CA ILE A 89 6.15 -9.08 -10.07
C ILE A 89 7.44 -8.94 -9.26
N ASN A 90 8.43 -8.29 -9.86
CA ASN A 90 9.68 -7.94 -9.21
C ASN A 90 9.61 -6.55 -8.55
N LEU A 91 10.69 -6.15 -7.87
CA LEU A 91 10.76 -4.86 -7.18
C LEU A 91 10.53 -3.67 -8.13
N TRP A 92 11.08 -3.71 -9.35
CA TRP A 92 10.90 -2.61 -10.31
C TRP A 92 9.45 -2.46 -10.77
N GLN A 93 8.80 -3.58 -11.08
CA GLN A 93 7.40 -3.59 -11.50
C GLN A 93 6.48 -3.11 -10.38
N ASP A 94 6.75 -3.53 -9.16
CA ASP A 94 6.09 -3.09 -7.95
C ASP A 94 6.20 -1.56 -7.78
N GLN A 95 7.41 -1.03 -7.84
CA GLN A 95 7.65 0.41 -7.73
C GLN A 95 6.99 1.21 -8.86
N LEU A 96 7.01 0.71 -10.10
CA LEU A 96 6.32 1.34 -11.23
C LEU A 96 4.80 1.41 -11.00
N CYS A 97 4.19 0.37 -10.43
CA CYS A 97 2.77 0.39 -10.08
C CYS A 97 2.46 1.49 -9.05
N HIS A 98 3.30 1.63 -8.01
CA HIS A 98 3.13 2.68 -6.99
C HIS A 98 3.33 4.08 -7.57
N PHE A 99 4.30 4.27 -8.45
CA PHE A 99 4.47 5.54 -9.18
C PHE A 99 3.26 5.88 -10.04
N ALA A 100 2.72 4.91 -10.79
CA ALA A 100 1.52 5.12 -11.58
C ALA A 100 0.33 5.52 -10.70
N GLN A 101 0.15 4.89 -9.53
CA GLN A 101 -0.89 5.27 -8.56
C GLN A 101 -0.72 6.73 -8.10
N ILE A 102 0.49 7.14 -7.75
CA ILE A 102 0.79 8.50 -7.31
C ILE A 102 0.46 9.52 -8.41
N ILE A 103 0.86 9.26 -9.65
CA ILE A 103 0.60 10.13 -10.80
C ILE A 103 -0.91 10.24 -11.06
N ILE A 104 -1.63 9.11 -11.07
CA ILE A 104 -3.08 9.10 -11.30
C ILE A 104 -3.81 9.86 -10.18
N THR A 105 -3.43 9.63 -8.93
CA THR A 105 -4.01 10.33 -7.77
C THR A 105 -3.76 11.84 -7.88
N TRP A 106 -2.55 12.24 -8.23
CA TRP A 106 -2.20 13.65 -8.46
C TRP A 106 -3.04 14.27 -9.59
N LEU A 107 -3.15 13.60 -10.73
CA LEU A 107 -3.96 14.07 -11.86
C LEU A 107 -5.43 14.26 -11.47
N ILE A 108 -6.03 13.29 -10.76
CA ILE A 108 -7.42 13.39 -10.29
C ILE A 108 -7.61 14.64 -9.42
N CYS A 109 -6.65 14.92 -8.53
CA CYS A 109 -6.75 16.06 -7.62
C CYS A 109 -6.51 17.41 -8.30
N VAL A 110 -5.66 17.47 -9.32
CA VAL A 110 -5.31 18.73 -10.01
C VAL A 110 -6.32 19.09 -11.10
N LEU A 111 -6.89 18.09 -11.78
CA LEU A 111 -7.85 18.31 -12.88
C LEU A 111 -9.30 18.52 -12.40
N LYS A 112 -9.56 18.36 -11.13
CA LYS A 112 -10.86 18.64 -10.52
C LYS A 112 -11.03 20.13 -10.16
#